data_96d7d980914bad941e5b8097292dfa14
#
_entry.id   96d7d980914bad941e5b8097292dfa14
#
_cell.length_a   1.000
_cell.length_b   1.000
_cell.length_c   1.000
_cell.angle_alpha   90.00
_cell.angle_beta   90.00
_cell.angle_gamma   90.00
#
_symmetry.space_group_name_H-M   'P 1'
#
loop_
_entity.id
_entity.type
_entity.pdbx_description
1 polymer ?
#
loop_
_entity_poly.entity_id
_entity_poly.type
_entity_poly.pdbx_seq_one_letter_code
_entity_poly.pdbx_strand_id
1 'polypeptide(L)'
;SFNAAAQIYDPMRIVSQIEGPAAIDAPGMVPLDITWKDLGSSVRLDKPLPKQISVQGNDIVVNQRNAAAGSAPIAIMKGGKLSFSTTEPKMNIAWSFEKLKIADNIVYEHPLPELTGAADIELENGFALLAKPERDITILRGQSGLLNNVDLGFADGSGIGVSGPFSVDDEGRISGDFNVTMRNPEGVAQAMRSILPDEESTISSVLQAMAFV
;
A
#
# COMPACT_ATOMS: atom_id res chain seq x y z
N SER A 1 -12.46 9.73 -19.20
CA SER A 1 -12.42 8.84 -20.37
C SER A 1 -11.41 7.69 -20.15
N PHE A 2 -11.52 6.65 -20.94
CA PHE A 2 -10.66 5.47 -20.86
C PHE A 2 -10.12 5.17 -22.27
N ASN A 3 -8.78 5.12 -22.37
CA ASN A 3 -8.09 4.74 -23.60
C ASN A 3 -7.27 3.46 -23.34
N ALA A 4 -7.39 2.49 -24.23
CA ALA A 4 -6.63 1.24 -24.16
C ALA A 4 -5.93 0.95 -25.49
N ALA A 5 -4.71 0.42 -25.41
CA ALA A 5 -3.93 0.00 -26.56
C ALA A 5 -3.18 -1.31 -26.28
N ALA A 6 -3.07 -2.16 -27.32
CA ALA A 6 -2.20 -3.33 -27.29
C ALA A 6 -0.94 -3.04 -28.12
N GLN A 7 0.20 -3.55 -27.66
CA GLN A 7 1.48 -3.38 -28.38
C GLN A 7 1.65 -4.47 -29.43
N ILE A 8 2.13 -4.08 -30.62
CA ILE A 8 2.29 -5.02 -31.74
C ILE A 8 3.29 -6.15 -31.43
N TYR A 9 4.32 -5.89 -30.63
CA TYR A 9 5.37 -6.87 -30.27
C TYR A 9 5.07 -7.62 -28.95
N ASP A 10 4.03 -7.22 -28.21
CA ASP A 10 3.51 -7.93 -27.04
C ASP A 10 1.97 -7.84 -27.03
N PRO A 11 1.29 -8.57 -27.96
CA PRO A 11 -0.17 -8.48 -28.13
C PRO A 11 -0.95 -8.99 -26.92
N MET A 12 -0.28 -9.70 -25.99
CA MET A 12 -0.87 -10.17 -24.75
C MET A 12 -0.84 -9.10 -23.64
N ARG A 13 -0.20 -7.96 -23.89
CA ARG A 13 -0.13 -6.83 -22.96
C ARG A 13 -1.06 -5.71 -23.42
N ILE A 14 -2.03 -5.42 -22.58
CA ILE A 14 -2.96 -4.30 -22.74
C ILE A 14 -2.49 -3.19 -21.80
N VAL A 15 -2.30 -2.00 -22.33
CA VAL A 15 -2.00 -0.80 -21.55
C VAL A 15 -3.17 0.15 -21.68
N SER A 16 -3.59 0.73 -20.57
CA SER A 16 -4.65 1.74 -20.57
C SER A 16 -4.24 2.97 -19.78
N GLN A 17 -4.76 4.10 -20.20
CA GLN A 17 -4.68 5.38 -19.51
C GLN A 17 -6.09 5.78 -19.08
N ILE A 18 -6.20 6.23 -17.83
CA ILE A 18 -7.46 6.61 -17.20
C ILE A 18 -7.40 8.11 -16.96
N GLU A 19 -8.32 8.83 -17.56
CA GLU A 19 -8.46 10.27 -17.33
C GLU A 19 -9.38 10.51 -16.12
N GLY A 20 -8.95 11.41 -15.24
CA GLY A 20 -9.71 11.81 -14.07
C GLY A 20 -10.70 12.96 -14.34
N PRO A 21 -11.37 13.46 -13.33
CA PRO A 21 -11.39 12.94 -11.95
C PRO A 21 -12.27 11.70 -11.76
N ALA A 22 -12.08 11.02 -10.62
CA ALA A 22 -12.99 10.00 -10.12
C ALA A 22 -13.71 10.50 -8.88
N ALA A 23 -14.98 10.11 -8.76
CA ALA A 23 -15.82 10.39 -7.63
C ALA A 23 -16.13 9.07 -6.89
N ILE A 24 -15.89 9.05 -5.57
CA ILE A 24 -16.23 7.93 -4.71
C ILE A 24 -17.36 8.37 -3.78
N ASP A 25 -18.44 7.61 -3.79
CA ASP A 25 -19.58 7.78 -2.91
C ASP A 25 -19.98 6.41 -2.38
N ALA A 26 -19.75 6.17 -1.10
CA ALA A 26 -20.04 4.90 -0.47
C ALA A 26 -20.80 5.12 0.85
N PRO A 27 -21.74 4.24 1.20
CA PRO A 27 -22.50 4.33 2.45
C PRO A 27 -21.56 4.39 3.67
N GLY A 28 -21.77 5.40 4.54
CA GLY A 28 -20.97 5.58 5.75
C GLY A 28 -19.59 6.24 5.55
N MET A 29 -19.25 6.63 4.32
CA MET A 29 -18.04 7.39 4.01
C MET A 29 -18.38 8.81 3.58
N VAL A 30 -17.49 9.74 3.85
CA VAL A 30 -17.55 11.08 3.29
C VAL A 30 -17.33 10.99 1.77
N PRO A 31 -18.16 11.61 0.93
CA PRO A 31 -17.96 11.62 -0.51
C PRO A 31 -16.62 12.24 -0.90
N LEU A 32 -15.87 11.56 -1.76
CA LEU A 32 -14.53 11.94 -2.15
C LEU A 32 -14.43 12.23 -3.63
N ASP A 33 -13.61 13.22 -3.98
CA ASP A 33 -13.16 13.48 -5.34
C ASP A 33 -11.65 13.25 -5.43
N ILE A 34 -11.25 12.35 -6.33
CA ILE A 34 -9.86 11.98 -6.55
C ILE A 34 -9.43 12.51 -7.90
N THR A 35 -8.36 13.26 -7.91
CA THR A 35 -7.71 13.76 -9.11
C THR A 35 -6.30 13.22 -9.23
N TRP A 36 -5.78 13.12 -10.42
CA TRP A 36 -4.41 12.69 -10.73
C TRP A 36 -3.92 13.33 -12.02
N LYS A 37 -2.63 13.37 -12.18
CA LYS A 37 -2.02 13.84 -13.42
C LYS A 37 -1.96 12.73 -14.45
N ASP A 38 -1.41 11.57 -14.05
CA ASP A 38 -1.24 10.40 -14.88
C ASP A 38 -1.70 9.17 -14.09
N LEU A 39 -2.70 8.45 -14.57
CA LEU A 39 -3.12 7.16 -14.04
C LEU A 39 -3.16 6.16 -15.19
N GLY A 40 -2.32 5.14 -15.09
CA GLY A 40 -2.25 4.09 -16.10
C GLY A 40 -2.40 2.72 -15.49
N SER A 41 -2.88 1.79 -16.30
CA SER A 41 -2.85 0.38 -15.94
C SER A 41 -2.25 -0.46 -17.05
N SER A 42 -1.68 -1.59 -16.70
CA SER A 42 -1.28 -2.61 -17.67
C SER A 42 -1.70 -3.99 -17.19
N VAL A 43 -2.19 -4.79 -18.13
CA VAL A 43 -2.59 -6.18 -17.90
C VAL A 43 -1.86 -7.03 -18.90
N ARG A 44 -1.11 -8.02 -18.42
CA ARG A 44 -0.55 -9.08 -19.25
C ARG A 44 -1.41 -10.31 -19.14
N LEU A 45 -2.00 -10.69 -20.27
CA LEU A 45 -2.90 -11.83 -20.35
C LEU A 45 -2.09 -13.13 -20.45
N ASP A 46 -2.55 -14.16 -19.75
CA ASP A 46 -2.17 -15.56 -19.92
C ASP A 46 -3.36 -16.41 -19.49
N LYS A 47 -3.49 -17.57 -20.05
CA LYS A 47 -4.62 -18.45 -19.69
C LYS A 47 -4.25 -19.30 -18.47
N PRO A 48 -5.20 -19.55 -17.55
CA PRO A 48 -6.61 -19.12 -17.53
C PRO A 48 -6.84 -17.73 -16.91
N LEU A 49 -5.85 -17.10 -16.28
CA LEU A 49 -5.93 -15.84 -15.54
C LEU A 49 -4.85 -14.86 -16.02
N PRO A 50 -5.03 -13.56 -15.81
CA PRO A 50 -3.99 -12.58 -16.12
C PRO A 50 -2.68 -12.91 -15.38
N LYS A 51 -1.57 -12.92 -16.11
CA LYS A 51 -0.24 -13.16 -15.54
C LYS A 51 0.27 -12.00 -14.72
N GLN A 52 -0.10 -10.78 -15.10
CA GLN A 52 0.31 -9.56 -14.40
C GLN A 52 -0.75 -8.48 -14.57
N ILE A 53 -1.03 -7.78 -13.50
CA ILE A 53 -1.84 -6.56 -13.47
C ILE A 53 -1.03 -5.51 -12.74
N SER A 54 -0.92 -4.31 -13.29
CA SER A 54 -0.33 -3.18 -12.56
C SER A 54 -1.12 -1.90 -12.79
N VAL A 55 -1.17 -1.08 -11.77
CA VAL A 55 -1.75 0.28 -11.79
C VAL A 55 -0.70 1.21 -11.22
N GLN A 56 -0.50 2.35 -11.87
CA GLN A 56 0.39 3.39 -11.37
C GLN A 56 -0.21 4.76 -11.62
N GLY A 57 0.01 5.68 -10.68
CA GLY A 57 -0.49 7.04 -10.80
C GLY A 57 0.47 8.05 -10.19
N ASN A 58 0.41 9.28 -10.69
CA ASN A 58 1.22 10.41 -10.22
C ASN A 58 0.34 11.60 -9.84
N ASP A 59 0.85 12.40 -8.90
CA ASP A 59 0.19 13.63 -8.41
C ASP A 59 -1.28 13.37 -8.05
N ILE A 60 -1.50 12.35 -7.20
CA ILE A 60 -2.82 11.94 -6.75
C ILE A 60 -3.24 12.84 -5.60
N VAL A 61 -4.41 13.47 -5.74
CA VAL A 61 -5.00 14.36 -4.73
C VAL A 61 -6.40 13.88 -4.39
N VAL A 62 -6.66 13.69 -3.11
CA VAL A 62 -7.96 13.30 -2.57
C VAL A 62 -8.58 14.49 -1.86
N ASN A 63 -9.74 14.92 -2.30
CA ASN A 63 -10.50 16.01 -1.71
C ASN A 63 -11.83 15.48 -1.15
N GLN A 64 -12.32 16.11 -0.11
CA GLN A 64 -13.71 15.92 0.30
C GLN A 64 -14.60 16.65 -0.73
N ARG A 65 -15.57 15.95 -1.30
CA ARG A 65 -16.58 16.58 -2.16
C ARG A 65 -17.44 17.53 -1.32
N ASN A 66 -17.78 18.64 -1.89
CA ASN A 66 -18.56 19.69 -1.22
C ASN A 66 -17.85 20.34 0.00
N ALA A 67 -16.54 20.20 0.13
CA ALA A 67 -15.78 20.98 1.09
C ALA A 67 -15.87 22.48 0.78
N ALA A 68 -15.71 23.33 1.78
CA ALA A 68 -15.69 24.76 1.60
C ALA A 68 -14.57 25.17 0.61
N ALA A 69 -14.80 26.25 -0.15
CA ALA A 69 -13.77 26.75 -1.07
C ALA A 69 -12.48 27.08 -0.29
N GLY A 70 -11.36 26.51 -0.75
CA GLY A 70 -10.06 26.70 -0.09
C GLY A 70 -9.74 25.66 1.00
N SER A 71 -10.58 24.64 1.21
CA SER A 71 -10.25 23.53 2.10
C SER A 71 -9.01 22.77 1.60
N ALA A 72 -8.15 22.39 2.53
CA ALA A 72 -6.99 21.56 2.21
C ALA A 72 -7.43 20.14 1.74
N PRO A 73 -6.68 19.51 0.83
CA PRO A 73 -6.90 18.12 0.46
C PRO A 73 -6.83 17.19 1.66
N ILE A 74 -7.62 16.13 1.64
CA ILE A 74 -7.58 15.04 2.63
C ILE A 74 -6.24 14.30 2.57
N ALA A 75 -5.78 14.02 1.35
CA ALA A 75 -4.49 13.38 1.13
C ALA A 75 -3.88 13.84 -0.19
N ILE A 76 -2.56 13.88 -0.23
CA ILE A 76 -1.76 14.12 -1.42
C ILE A 76 -0.71 13.03 -1.50
N MET A 77 -0.54 12.43 -2.68
CA MET A 77 0.48 11.41 -2.93
C MET A 77 1.19 11.72 -4.25
N LYS A 78 2.53 11.79 -4.20
CA LYS A 78 3.33 12.15 -5.39
C LYS A 78 3.34 11.06 -6.43
N GLY A 79 3.45 9.80 -6.00
CA GLY A 79 3.43 8.63 -6.86
C GLY A 79 2.87 7.43 -6.13
N GLY A 80 2.23 6.53 -6.86
CA GLY A 80 1.72 5.27 -6.33
C GLY A 80 1.73 4.19 -7.39
N LYS A 81 2.05 2.97 -6.98
CA LYS A 81 2.04 1.80 -7.84
C LYS A 81 1.50 0.61 -7.06
N LEU A 82 0.67 -0.19 -7.71
CA LEU A 82 0.19 -1.47 -7.24
C LEU A 82 0.37 -2.48 -8.37
N SER A 83 0.90 -3.64 -8.07
CA SER A 83 1.07 -4.72 -9.04
C SER A 83 0.75 -6.07 -8.42
N PHE A 84 0.15 -6.92 -9.25
CA PHE A 84 -0.09 -8.33 -8.97
C PHE A 84 0.54 -9.12 -10.09
N SER A 85 1.26 -10.18 -9.74
CA SER A 85 1.77 -11.13 -10.73
C SER A 85 1.58 -12.55 -10.22
N THR A 86 1.37 -13.48 -11.15
CA THR A 86 1.10 -14.88 -10.82
C THR A 86 2.10 -15.79 -11.51
N THR A 87 2.59 -16.75 -10.77
CA THR A 87 3.35 -17.90 -11.26
C THR A 87 2.85 -19.09 -10.46
N GLU A 88 1.90 -19.84 -11.04
CA GLU A 88 1.22 -20.94 -10.34
C GLU A 88 2.20 -21.85 -9.60
N PRO A 89 1.96 -22.13 -8.31
CA PRO A 89 0.79 -21.76 -7.48
C PRO A 89 0.91 -20.39 -6.78
N LYS A 90 1.99 -19.67 -6.96
CA LYS A 90 2.34 -18.45 -6.24
C LYS A 90 1.67 -17.21 -6.81
N MET A 91 1.48 -16.21 -5.95
CA MET A 91 1.10 -14.86 -6.32
C MET A 91 1.99 -13.86 -5.62
N ASN A 92 2.52 -12.90 -6.37
CA ASN A 92 3.25 -11.76 -5.82
C ASN A 92 2.36 -10.51 -5.86
N ILE A 93 2.36 -9.78 -4.76
CA ILE A 93 1.67 -8.50 -4.58
C ILE A 93 2.73 -7.47 -4.21
N ALA A 94 2.89 -6.46 -5.02
CA ALA A 94 3.80 -5.37 -4.69
C ALA A 94 3.08 -4.02 -4.80
N TRP A 95 3.33 -3.13 -3.83
CA TRP A 95 2.87 -1.76 -3.87
C TRP A 95 3.96 -0.80 -3.43
N SER A 96 3.85 0.43 -3.87
CA SER A 96 4.68 1.53 -3.39
C SER A 96 3.90 2.84 -3.45
N PHE A 97 4.26 3.75 -2.56
CA PHE A 97 3.79 5.13 -2.59
C PHE A 97 4.91 6.09 -2.19
N GLU A 98 4.88 7.28 -2.77
CA GLU A 98 5.87 8.32 -2.53
C GLU A 98 5.20 9.58 -2.00
N LYS A 99 5.79 10.17 -0.96
CA LYS A 99 5.38 11.46 -0.38
C LYS A 99 3.88 11.55 -0.11
N LEU A 100 3.36 10.56 0.60
CA LEU A 100 1.99 10.58 1.09
C LEU A 100 1.90 11.57 2.25
N LYS A 101 1.09 12.60 2.08
CA LYS A 101 0.66 13.54 3.12
C LYS A 101 -0.81 13.37 3.37
N ILE A 102 -1.20 13.18 4.63
CA ILE A 102 -2.60 13.13 5.07
C ILE A 102 -2.86 14.40 5.88
N ALA A 103 -4.02 15.01 5.70
CA ALA A 103 -4.37 16.24 6.41
C ALA A 103 -4.52 15.99 7.92
N ASP A 104 -4.00 16.91 8.71
CA ASP A 104 -3.87 16.80 10.16
C ASP A 104 -5.21 16.61 10.90
N ASN A 105 -6.31 17.05 10.32
CA ASN A 105 -7.64 17.06 10.94
C ASN A 105 -8.47 15.79 10.69
N ILE A 106 -7.92 14.79 10.00
CA ILE A 106 -8.73 13.65 9.52
C ILE A 106 -8.50 12.38 10.33
N VAL A 107 -7.29 12.14 10.78
CA VAL A 107 -6.92 10.85 11.36
C VAL A 107 -6.54 10.96 12.84
N TYR A 108 -5.89 12.04 13.27
CA TYR A 108 -5.38 12.21 14.63
C TYR A 108 -5.33 13.68 15.05
N GLU A 109 -5.26 13.93 16.35
CA GLU A 109 -5.01 15.27 16.92
C GLU A 109 -3.61 15.83 16.59
N HIS A 110 -2.73 15.00 16.03
CA HIS A 110 -1.35 15.34 15.70
C HIS A 110 -1.09 15.20 14.20
N PRO A 111 -0.28 16.08 13.60
CA PRO A 111 0.07 16.00 12.18
C PRO A 111 0.88 14.74 11.90
N LEU A 112 0.45 13.97 10.90
CA LEU A 112 1.21 12.84 10.42
C LEU A 112 2.42 13.32 9.60
N PRO A 113 3.62 12.73 9.79
CA PRO A 113 4.74 13.03 8.93
C PRO A 113 4.47 12.61 7.48
N GLU A 114 5.18 13.20 6.53
CA GLU A 114 5.16 12.72 5.15
C GLU A 114 5.73 11.29 5.10
N LEU A 115 5.00 10.40 4.44
CA LEU A 115 5.31 8.98 4.38
C LEU A 115 5.72 8.56 2.98
N THR A 116 6.66 7.63 2.90
CA THR A 116 6.99 6.85 1.71
C THR A 116 6.95 5.38 2.09
N GLY A 117 6.39 4.52 1.25
CA GLY A 117 6.30 3.11 1.57
C GLY A 117 6.41 2.22 0.36
N ALA A 118 6.88 1.00 0.58
CA ALA A 118 6.91 -0.05 -0.40
C ALA A 118 6.68 -1.40 0.27
N ALA A 119 6.04 -2.31 -0.43
CA ALA A 119 5.95 -3.69 -0.02
C ALA A 119 6.01 -4.62 -1.22
N ASP A 120 6.60 -5.79 -1.00
CA ASP A 120 6.68 -6.90 -1.92
C ASP A 120 6.40 -8.18 -1.14
N ILE A 121 5.28 -8.82 -1.43
CA ILE A 121 4.76 -9.97 -0.69
C ILE A 121 4.51 -11.11 -1.67
N GLU A 122 5.09 -12.26 -1.41
CA GLU A 122 4.79 -13.50 -2.12
C GLU A 122 3.88 -14.39 -1.28
N LEU A 123 2.77 -14.84 -1.85
CA LEU A 123 1.86 -15.84 -1.28
C LEU A 123 2.11 -17.18 -1.98
N GLU A 124 2.36 -18.26 -1.21
CA GLU A 124 2.71 -19.59 -1.76
C GLU A 124 1.56 -20.21 -2.56
N ASN A 125 0.31 -20.04 -2.12
CA ASN A 125 -0.88 -20.54 -2.80
C ASN A 125 -1.80 -19.40 -3.26
N GLY A 126 -1.23 -18.23 -3.51
CA GLY A 126 -1.99 -17.03 -3.84
C GLY A 126 -2.75 -17.12 -5.16
N PHE A 127 -2.28 -17.93 -6.12
CA PHE A 127 -2.99 -18.13 -7.39
C PHE A 127 -4.42 -18.65 -7.18
N ALA A 128 -4.64 -19.55 -6.22
CA ALA A 128 -5.96 -20.09 -5.89
C ALA A 128 -6.93 -19.02 -5.34
N LEU A 129 -6.42 -17.92 -4.76
CA LEU A 129 -7.24 -16.84 -4.23
C LEU A 129 -7.95 -16.07 -5.35
N LEU A 130 -7.36 -15.99 -6.54
CA LEU A 130 -7.96 -15.30 -7.68
C LEU A 130 -9.23 -15.95 -8.18
N ALA A 131 -9.41 -17.24 -7.91
CA ALA A 131 -10.60 -18.02 -8.29
C ALA A 131 -11.73 -17.94 -7.24
N LYS A 132 -11.45 -17.41 -6.02
CA LYS A 132 -12.43 -17.31 -4.96
C LYS A 132 -13.29 -16.05 -5.15
N PRO A 133 -14.62 -16.14 -4.98
CA PRO A 133 -15.52 -14.99 -5.11
C PRO A 133 -15.48 -14.07 -3.88
N GLU A 134 -15.01 -14.58 -2.75
CA GLU A 134 -14.91 -13.84 -1.49
C GLU A 134 -13.81 -12.77 -1.60
N ARG A 135 -14.12 -11.56 -1.16
CA ARG A 135 -13.20 -10.41 -1.18
C ARG A 135 -12.95 -9.84 0.22
N ASP A 136 -13.09 -10.68 1.22
CA ASP A 136 -12.86 -10.31 2.62
C ASP A 136 -11.43 -10.67 3.03
N ILE A 137 -10.91 -10.01 4.08
CA ILE A 137 -9.59 -10.29 4.68
C ILE A 137 -9.46 -11.75 5.14
N THR A 138 -10.56 -12.41 5.42
CA THR A 138 -10.62 -13.85 5.75
C THR A 138 -10.05 -14.75 4.65
N ILE A 139 -9.94 -14.25 3.41
CA ILE A 139 -9.32 -14.96 2.29
C ILE A 139 -7.85 -15.32 2.55
N LEU A 140 -7.18 -14.58 3.44
CA LEU A 140 -5.78 -14.81 3.80
C LEU A 140 -5.59 -15.93 4.83
N ARG A 141 -6.66 -16.44 5.44
CA ARG A 141 -6.58 -17.55 6.41
C ARG A 141 -6.06 -18.82 5.75
N GLY A 142 -5.17 -19.51 6.44
CA GLY A 142 -4.49 -20.69 5.94
C GLY A 142 -3.43 -20.41 4.86
N GLN A 143 -3.09 -19.13 4.61
CA GLN A 143 -2.05 -18.76 3.67
C GLN A 143 -0.68 -18.71 4.36
N SER A 144 0.35 -19.07 3.61
CA SER A 144 1.75 -18.82 3.95
C SER A 144 2.42 -18.01 2.83
N GLY A 145 3.52 -17.36 3.16
CA GLY A 145 4.22 -16.54 2.19
C GLY A 145 5.53 -15.98 2.71
N LEU A 146 6.06 -15.07 1.94
CA LEU A 146 7.29 -14.36 2.22
C LEU A 146 7.05 -12.85 2.08
N LEU A 147 7.36 -12.11 3.11
CA LEU A 147 7.58 -10.66 3.01
C LEU A 147 8.98 -10.47 2.43
N ASN A 148 9.09 -10.27 1.11
CA ASN A 148 10.38 -9.98 0.48
C ASN A 148 10.93 -8.67 1.03
N ASN A 149 10.06 -7.66 1.12
CA ASN A 149 10.33 -6.37 1.73
C ASN A 149 9.01 -5.67 2.07
N VAL A 150 8.93 -5.11 3.27
CA VAL A 150 7.92 -4.10 3.65
C VAL A 150 8.69 -2.94 4.26
N ASP A 151 8.68 -1.79 3.63
CA ASP A 151 9.45 -0.61 4.04
C ASP A 151 8.52 0.59 4.24
N LEU A 152 8.69 1.29 5.34
CA LEU A 152 8.04 2.56 5.64
C LEU A 152 9.12 3.60 5.96
N GLY A 153 9.17 4.66 5.18
CA GLY A 153 10.09 5.78 5.36
C GLY A 153 9.38 7.07 5.71
N PHE A 154 10.08 7.92 6.45
CA PHE A 154 9.64 9.25 6.85
C PHE A 154 10.47 10.33 6.14
N ALA A 155 9.98 11.58 6.16
CA ALA A 155 10.56 12.70 5.43
C ALA A 155 12.03 13.01 5.80
N ASP A 156 12.45 12.68 7.01
CA ASP A 156 13.83 12.88 7.50
C ASP A 156 14.81 11.77 7.08
N GLY A 157 14.35 10.81 6.27
CA GLY A 157 15.13 9.65 5.83
C GLY A 157 15.15 8.50 6.85
N SER A 158 14.49 8.66 8.00
CA SER A 158 14.28 7.55 8.94
C SER A 158 13.27 6.55 8.36
N GLY A 159 13.26 5.32 8.88
CA GLY A 159 12.32 4.32 8.39
C GLY A 159 12.49 2.95 9.02
N ILE A 160 11.49 2.11 8.78
CA ILE A 160 11.41 0.73 9.28
C ILE A 160 11.23 -0.19 8.09
N GLY A 161 12.02 -1.26 8.04
CA GLY A 161 11.89 -2.36 7.08
C GLY A 161 11.58 -3.66 7.80
N VAL A 162 10.72 -4.48 7.21
CA VAL A 162 10.37 -5.81 7.70
C VAL A 162 10.46 -6.80 6.55
N SER A 163 11.09 -7.95 6.78
CA SER A 163 11.14 -9.07 5.82
C SER A 163 11.11 -10.39 6.56
N GLY A 164 10.76 -11.46 5.87
CA GLY A 164 10.75 -12.82 6.43
C GLY A 164 9.52 -13.64 6.07
N PRO A 165 9.57 -14.96 6.33
CA PRO A 165 8.45 -15.85 6.10
C PRO A 165 7.32 -15.59 7.09
N PHE A 166 6.08 -15.80 6.65
CA PHE A 166 4.90 -15.69 7.49
C PHE A 166 3.87 -16.76 7.17
N SER A 167 2.98 -16.99 8.12
CA SER A 167 1.78 -17.79 7.94
C SER A 167 0.60 -17.14 8.66
N VAL A 168 -0.60 -17.36 8.14
CA VAL A 168 -1.86 -16.90 8.73
C VAL A 168 -2.68 -18.13 9.08
N ASP A 169 -3.00 -18.33 10.35
CA ASP A 169 -3.82 -19.46 10.79
C ASP A 169 -5.32 -19.28 10.48
N ASP A 170 -6.12 -20.28 10.82
CA ASP A 170 -7.56 -20.26 10.56
C ASP A 170 -8.31 -19.20 11.38
N GLU A 171 -7.74 -18.74 12.50
CA GLU A 171 -8.27 -17.66 13.33
C GLU A 171 -7.84 -16.28 12.81
N GLY A 172 -6.92 -16.23 11.83
CA GLY A 172 -6.39 -14.99 11.27
C GLY A 172 -5.20 -14.41 12.02
N ARG A 173 -4.56 -15.18 12.91
CA ARG A 173 -3.34 -14.76 13.61
C ARG A 173 -2.14 -14.96 12.68
N ILE A 174 -1.27 -13.96 12.65
CA ILE A 174 -0.05 -13.99 11.86
C ILE A 174 1.10 -14.50 12.73
N SER A 175 1.85 -15.45 12.23
CA SER A 175 3.10 -15.94 12.81
C SER A 175 4.20 -15.95 11.74
N GLY A 176 5.46 -15.81 12.17
CA GLY A 176 6.58 -15.77 11.24
C GLY A 176 7.91 -15.54 11.94
N ASP A 177 8.97 -15.60 11.16
CA ASP A 177 10.34 -15.25 11.59
C ASP A 177 10.74 -13.97 10.83
N PHE A 178 10.62 -12.84 11.51
CA PHE A 178 10.75 -11.52 10.88
C PHE A 178 12.09 -10.89 11.20
N ASN A 179 12.77 -10.44 10.15
CA ASN A 179 13.91 -9.55 10.26
C ASN A 179 13.40 -8.09 10.18
N VAL A 180 13.62 -7.35 11.26
CA VAL A 180 13.24 -5.93 11.37
C VAL A 180 14.49 -5.07 11.29
N THR A 181 14.50 -4.10 10.38
CA THR A 181 15.58 -3.14 10.21
C THR A 181 15.09 -1.73 10.50
N MET A 182 15.92 -0.91 11.10
CA MET A 182 15.64 0.52 11.30
C MET A 182 16.73 1.37 10.68
N ARG A 183 16.31 2.42 9.98
CA ARG A 183 17.19 3.51 9.55
C ARG A 183 16.93 4.72 10.45
N ASN A 184 17.97 5.31 11.03
CA ASN A 184 17.88 6.43 11.98
C ASN A 184 16.80 6.17 13.05
N PRO A 185 17.11 5.35 14.09
CA PRO A 185 16.13 4.96 15.11
C PRO A 185 15.53 6.15 15.88
N GLU A 186 16.29 7.22 16.07
CA GLU A 186 15.81 8.44 16.74
C GLU A 186 14.71 9.14 15.94
N GLY A 187 14.90 9.25 14.61
CA GLY A 187 13.88 9.79 13.71
C GLY A 187 12.63 8.91 13.66
N VAL A 188 12.81 7.58 13.65
CA VAL A 188 11.68 6.64 13.76
C VAL A 188 10.92 6.86 15.07
N ALA A 189 11.61 6.99 16.19
CA ALA A 189 11.00 7.26 17.49
C ALA A 189 10.19 8.56 17.48
N GLN A 190 10.76 9.61 16.89
CA GLN A 190 10.08 10.91 16.80
C GLN A 190 8.81 10.81 15.93
N ALA A 191 8.89 10.15 14.79
CA ALA A 191 7.75 9.93 13.91
C ALA A 191 6.66 9.09 14.60
N MET A 192 7.05 8.01 15.29
CA MET A 192 6.10 7.15 16.01
C MET A 192 5.40 7.89 17.17
N ARG A 193 6.09 8.75 17.91
CA ARG A 193 5.47 9.61 18.95
C ARG A 193 4.44 10.57 18.37
N SER A 194 4.66 11.07 17.14
CA SER A 194 3.68 11.91 16.46
C SER A 194 2.43 11.13 16.04
N ILE A 195 2.57 9.83 15.76
CA ILE A 195 1.48 8.96 15.32
C ILE A 195 0.73 8.34 16.51
N LEU A 196 1.46 7.95 17.56
CA LEU A 196 0.97 7.23 18.74
C LEU A 196 1.45 7.89 20.03
N PRO A 197 0.96 9.08 20.38
CA PRO A 197 1.46 9.83 21.54
C PRO A 197 1.23 9.10 22.86
N ASP A 198 0.16 8.31 22.98
CA ASP A 198 -0.17 7.57 24.20
C ASP A 198 0.73 6.33 24.43
N GLU A 199 1.51 5.91 23.42
CA GLU A 199 2.36 4.71 23.45
C GLU A 199 3.85 5.03 23.65
N GLU A 200 4.19 6.19 24.21
CA GLU A 200 5.59 6.64 24.36
C GLU A 200 6.46 5.65 25.15
N SER A 201 5.91 5.02 26.20
CA SER A 201 6.64 4.03 27.00
C SER A 201 6.92 2.74 26.21
N THR A 202 5.96 2.31 25.42
CA THR A 202 6.07 1.11 24.55
C THR A 202 7.11 1.35 23.44
N ILE A 203 7.06 2.51 22.79
CA ILE A 203 8.01 2.91 21.74
C ILE A 203 9.42 2.96 22.30
N SER A 204 9.62 3.59 23.46
CA SER A 204 10.93 3.70 24.12
C SER A 204 11.49 2.33 24.51
N SER A 205 10.66 1.44 25.02
CA SER A 205 11.06 0.07 25.40
C SER A 205 11.50 -0.77 24.20
N VAL A 206 10.76 -0.69 23.09
CA VAL A 206 11.12 -1.39 21.85
C VAL A 206 12.44 -0.88 21.28
N LEU A 207 12.64 0.44 21.24
CA LEU A 207 13.87 1.03 20.75
C LEU A 207 15.09 0.65 21.61
N GLN A 208 14.93 0.62 22.95
CA GLN A 208 15.99 0.15 23.85
C GLN A 208 16.32 -1.33 23.59
N ALA A 209 15.31 -2.18 23.44
CA ALA A 209 15.54 -3.60 23.15
C ALA A 209 16.33 -3.81 21.85
N MET A 210 16.05 -3.00 20.82
CA MET A 210 16.73 -3.08 19.51
C MET A 210 18.15 -2.48 19.52
N ALA A 211 18.47 -1.59 20.46
CA ALA A 211 19.81 -1.02 20.59
C ALA A 211 20.82 -1.98 21.20
N PHE A 212 20.39 -3.10 21.79
CA PHE A 212 21.22 -4.12 22.41
C PHE A 212 21.45 -5.37 21.54
N VAL A 213 20.96 -5.38 20.30
CA VAL A 213 21.15 -6.44 19.30
C VAL A 213 22.09 -5.98 18.20
#